data_1e900a11fe4575edcd81a640234f385a
#
_entry.id   1e900a11fe4575edcd81a640234f385a
#
_cell.length_a   1.000
_cell.length_b   1.000
_cell.length_c   1.000
_cell.angle_alpha   90.00
_cell.angle_beta   90.00
_cell.angle_gamma   90.00
#
_symmetry.space_group_name_H-M   'P 1'
#
loop_
_entity.id
_entity.type
_entity.pdbx_description
1 polymer ?
#
loop_
_entity_poly.entity_id
_entity_poly.type
_entity_poly.pdbx_seq_one_letter_code
_entity_poly.pdbx_strand_id
1 'polypeptide(L)'
;MEHVDKKTNVMTTFVRFLNKKILQNPTNMIKYIGWFFNLMLQLIHFTQEREILYMKMKREDVRNIAIIAHVDHGKTTLVDELLKQSGVFRANQEVQERVMDSNDIERERGITILSKNTAITYKGTKINVIDTPGHADFGGEVERVLKMVNGVILVVDAFEGVMPQTKFVLMKALELSLPVIVCLNKVDRPEARPNEVVDEVLELFMDLDASDEQLDCPFLFASARDGYAVREIGDLVNNKKDMTPLFETIIDYIPAPEGDPDANTQVLISTIDYNEYVGRIGI
;
A
#
# COMPACT_ATOMS: atom_id res chain seq x y z
N MET A 1 -18.45 -6.69 14.02
CA MET A 1 -19.74 -7.35 14.32
C MET A 1 -20.19 -7.21 15.79
N GLU A 2 -19.32 -7.33 16.78
CA GLU A 2 -19.71 -7.22 18.22
C GLU A 2 -20.25 -5.84 18.66
N HIS A 3 -19.90 -4.75 17.99
CA HIS A 3 -20.36 -3.40 18.34
C HIS A 3 -21.80 -3.10 17.86
N VAL A 4 -22.26 -3.75 16.81
CA VAL A 4 -23.63 -3.60 16.29
C VAL A 4 -24.62 -4.32 17.20
N ASP A 5 -24.25 -5.49 17.71
CA ASP A 5 -25.09 -6.29 18.62
C ASP A 5 -25.33 -5.61 19.98
N LYS A 6 -24.33 -4.90 20.53
CA LYS A 6 -24.51 -4.15 21.79
C LYS A 6 -25.45 -2.96 21.65
N LYS A 7 -25.40 -2.22 20.52
CA LYS A 7 -26.32 -1.08 20.26
C LYS A 7 -27.76 -1.55 20.10
N THR A 8 -27.98 -2.65 19.39
CA THR A 8 -29.29 -3.25 19.16
C THR A 8 -29.92 -3.76 20.48
N ASN A 9 -29.10 -4.34 21.36
CA ASN A 9 -29.56 -4.82 22.68
C ASN A 9 -29.96 -3.68 23.63
N VAL A 10 -29.23 -2.57 23.65
CA VAL A 10 -29.55 -1.39 24.47
C VAL A 10 -30.88 -0.76 24.00
N MET A 11 -31.06 -0.61 22.67
CA MET A 11 -32.31 -0.08 22.09
C MET A 11 -33.51 -0.96 22.41
N THR A 12 -33.38 -2.27 22.25
CA THR A 12 -34.46 -3.23 22.52
C THR A 12 -34.86 -3.24 24.00
N THR A 13 -33.88 -3.19 24.90
CA THR A 13 -34.13 -3.14 26.34
C THR A 13 -34.81 -1.84 26.75
N PHE A 14 -34.41 -0.73 26.14
CA PHE A 14 -34.96 0.59 26.42
C PHE A 14 -36.42 0.75 25.88
N VAL A 15 -36.72 0.26 24.69
CA VAL A 15 -38.06 0.23 24.14
C VAL A 15 -39.02 -0.58 25.05
N ARG A 16 -38.56 -1.71 25.58
CA ARG A 16 -39.31 -2.50 26.57
C ARG A 16 -39.58 -1.73 27.87
N PHE A 17 -38.59 -0.99 28.36
CA PHE A 17 -38.73 -0.15 29.56
C PHE A 17 -39.75 0.99 29.34
N LEU A 18 -39.69 1.69 28.19
CA LEU A 18 -40.62 2.75 27.82
C LEU A 18 -42.05 2.24 27.73
N ASN A 19 -42.27 1.13 27.01
CA ASN A 19 -43.61 0.52 26.91
C ASN A 19 -44.18 0.17 28.27
N LYS A 20 -43.38 -0.36 29.20
CA LYS A 20 -43.82 -0.66 30.57
C LYS A 20 -44.21 0.59 31.37
N LYS A 21 -43.49 1.71 31.19
CA LYS A 21 -43.75 2.99 31.87
C LYS A 21 -44.98 3.73 31.29
N ILE A 22 -45.15 3.68 29.97
CA ILE A 22 -46.31 4.28 29.28
C ILE A 22 -47.60 3.54 29.66
N LEU A 23 -47.56 2.21 29.75
CA LEU A 23 -48.72 1.40 30.19
C LEU A 23 -49.11 1.65 31.66
N GLN A 24 -48.12 2.05 32.50
CA GLN A 24 -48.39 2.36 33.92
C GLN A 24 -48.94 3.78 34.17
N ASN A 25 -48.64 4.73 33.29
CA ASN A 25 -49.11 6.11 33.48
C ASN A 25 -49.18 6.89 32.13
N PRO A 26 -50.32 6.74 31.39
CA PRO A 26 -50.51 7.32 30.07
C PRO A 26 -50.47 8.86 30.02
N THR A 27 -50.80 9.53 31.11
CA THR A 27 -50.84 10.99 31.20
C THR A 27 -49.41 11.63 31.08
N ASN A 28 -48.37 10.88 31.31
CA ASN A 28 -46.97 11.34 31.19
C ASN A 28 -46.30 10.96 29.86
N MET A 29 -47.02 10.43 28.91
CA MET A 29 -46.50 9.95 27.63
C MET A 29 -45.69 11.03 26.89
N ILE A 30 -46.19 12.26 26.83
CA ILE A 30 -45.51 13.39 26.16
C ILE A 30 -44.15 13.70 26.86
N LYS A 31 -44.10 13.64 28.19
CA LYS A 31 -42.89 13.85 28.95
C LYS A 31 -41.83 12.75 28.67
N TYR A 32 -42.26 11.50 28.58
CA TYR A 32 -41.36 10.37 28.28
C TYR A 32 -40.82 10.41 26.84
N ILE A 33 -41.66 10.83 25.88
CA ILE A 33 -41.26 11.02 24.48
C ILE A 33 -40.27 12.18 24.38
N GLY A 34 -40.51 13.33 25.03
CA GLY A 34 -39.62 14.47 25.04
C GLY A 34 -38.26 14.15 25.68
N TRP A 35 -38.27 13.40 26.79
CA TRP A 35 -37.03 12.96 27.43
C TRP A 35 -36.22 11.98 26.56
N PHE A 36 -36.93 11.05 25.89
CA PHE A 36 -36.29 10.12 24.93
C PHE A 36 -35.67 10.85 23.74
N PHE A 37 -36.38 11.83 23.18
CA PHE A 37 -35.88 12.60 22.05
C PHE A 37 -34.61 13.41 22.45
N ASN A 38 -34.60 13.98 23.63
CA ASN A 38 -33.45 14.70 24.16
C ASN A 38 -32.25 13.77 24.43
N LEU A 39 -32.50 12.58 24.97
CA LEU A 39 -31.45 11.56 25.18
C LEU A 39 -30.88 11.05 23.84
N MET A 40 -31.74 10.83 22.84
CA MET A 40 -31.32 10.46 21.49
C MET A 40 -30.49 11.57 20.82
N LEU A 41 -30.88 12.82 20.96
CA LEU A 41 -30.13 13.96 20.47
C LEU A 41 -28.75 14.06 21.15
N GLN A 42 -28.68 13.85 22.46
CA GLN A 42 -27.43 13.83 23.20
C GLN A 42 -26.53 12.64 22.78
N LEU A 43 -27.12 11.47 22.54
CA LEU A 43 -26.38 10.29 22.05
C LEU A 43 -25.87 10.49 20.61
N ILE A 44 -26.67 11.13 19.74
CA ILE A 44 -26.28 11.46 18.38
C ILE A 44 -25.14 12.51 18.43
N HIS A 45 -25.27 13.53 19.25
CA HIS A 45 -24.24 14.56 19.43
C HIS A 45 -22.94 13.98 19.98
N PHE A 46 -23.04 13.11 20.98
CA PHE A 46 -21.90 12.41 21.58
C PHE A 46 -21.22 11.41 20.60
N THR A 47 -21.99 10.75 19.73
CA THR A 47 -21.42 9.89 18.67
C THR A 47 -20.78 10.72 17.57
N GLN A 48 -21.40 11.84 17.17
CA GLN A 48 -20.80 12.78 16.21
C GLN A 48 -19.52 13.44 16.74
N GLU A 49 -19.51 13.88 18.00
CA GLU A 49 -18.30 14.40 18.64
C GLU A 49 -17.18 13.35 18.75
N ARG A 50 -17.54 12.09 19.02
CA ARG A 50 -16.55 10.99 19.01
C ARG A 50 -16.04 10.66 17.61
N GLU A 51 -16.86 10.69 16.59
CA GLU A 51 -16.42 10.50 15.20
C GLU A 51 -15.55 11.66 14.74
N ILE A 52 -15.83 12.90 15.15
CA ILE A 52 -14.99 14.07 14.90
C ILE A 52 -13.67 13.97 15.70
N LEU A 53 -13.70 13.46 16.93
CA LEU A 53 -12.50 13.29 17.78
C LEU A 53 -11.57 12.15 17.31
N TYR A 54 -12.08 11.23 16.47
CA TYR A 54 -11.31 10.14 15.86
C TYR A 54 -11.09 10.36 14.36
N MET A 55 -11.17 11.59 13.86
CA MET A 55 -10.74 11.88 12.49
C MET A 55 -9.23 11.69 12.40
N LYS A 56 -8.83 10.49 12.01
CA LYS A 56 -7.45 10.23 11.60
C LYS A 56 -7.08 11.24 10.51
N MET A 57 -6.03 11.99 10.72
CA MET A 57 -5.51 12.88 9.68
C MET A 57 -4.86 12.05 8.59
N LYS A 58 -5.23 12.32 7.34
CA LYS A 58 -4.54 11.77 6.17
C LYS A 58 -3.34 12.62 5.83
N ARG A 59 -2.18 12.00 5.68
CA ARG A 59 -0.95 12.63 5.20
C ARG A 59 -0.91 12.55 3.67
N GLU A 60 -1.69 13.43 3.02
CA GLU A 60 -1.80 13.48 1.56
C GLU A 60 -0.46 13.74 0.85
N ASP A 61 0.50 14.28 1.57
CA ASP A 61 1.87 14.54 1.15
C ASP A 61 2.80 13.32 1.24
N VAL A 62 2.28 12.14 1.65
CA VAL A 62 3.09 10.92 1.83
C VAL A 62 2.42 9.72 1.15
N ARG A 63 3.25 8.83 0.55
CA ARG A 63 2.85 7.49 0.09
C ARG A 63 3.86 6.48 0.57
N ASN A 64 3.41 5.34 1.08
CA ASN A 64 4.26 4.23 1.51
C ASN A 64 4.00 3.04 0.61
N ILE A 65 4.99 2.60 -0.14
CA ILE A 65 4.87 1.51 -1.09
C ILE A 65 5.94 0.45 -0.87
N ALA A 66 5.60 -0.81 -1.13
CA ALA A 66 6.57 -1.88 -1.30
C ALA A 66 6.68 -2.27 -2.76
N ILE A 67 7.88 -2.58 -3.22
CA ILE A 67 8.08 -3.14 -4.55
C ILE A 67 8.38 -4.62 -4.41
N ILE A 68 7.54 -5.43 -5.01
CA ILE A 68 7.62 -6.89 -5.02
C ILE A 68 7.85 -7.42 -6.43
N ALA A 69 8.71 -8.39 -6.57
CA ALA A 69 9.02 -9.00 -7.86
C ALA A 69 9.67 -10.36 -7.67
N HIS A 70 9.61 -11.19 -8.70
CA HIS A 70 10.52 -12.31 -8.81
C HIS A 70 11.98 -11.83 -9.01
N VAL A 71 12.93 -12.71 -8.70
CA VAL A 71 14.36 -12.46 -8.99
C VAL A 71 14.51 -12.17 -10.49
N ASP A 72 15.36 -11.23 -10.83
CA ASP A 72 15.68 -10.78 -12.20
C ASP A 72 14.52 -10.13 -12.99
N HIS A 73 13.33 -9.90 -12.42
CA HIS A 73 12.27 -9.12 -13.07
C HIS A 73 12.56 -7.61 -13.16
N GLY A 74 13.73 -7.17 -12.61
CA GLY A 74 14.22 -5.80 -12.73
C GLY A 74 13.75 -4.85 -11.64
N LYS A 75 13.40 -5.38 -10.46
CA LYS A 75 12.97 -4.60 -9.30
C LYS A 75 13.99 -3.53 -8.90
N THR A 76 15.23 -3.91 -8.65
CA THR A 76 16.31 -2.97 -8.26
C THR A 76 16.57 -1.93 -9.35
N THR A 77 16.56 -2.33 -10.63
CA THR A 77 16.70 -1.39 -11.75
C THR A 77 15.57 -0.37 -11.80
N LEU A 78 14.33 -0.81 -11.50
CA LEU A 78 13.18 0.10 -11.42
C LEU A 78 13.33 1.11 -10.28
N VAL A 79 13.76 0.66 -9.10
CA VAL A 79 14.02 1.54 -7.95
C VAL A 79 15.12 2.55 -8.27
N ASP A 80 16.22 2.11 -8.85
CA ASP A 80 17.31 2.98 -9.27
C ASP A 80 16.85 4.06 -10.25
N GLU A 81 15.99 3.68 -11.20
CA GLU A 81 15.49 4.61 -12.19
C GLU A 81 14.49 5.63 -11.59
N LEU A 82 13.64 5.19 -10.65
CA LEU A 82 12.78 6.09 -9.89
C LEU A 82 13.62 7.09 -9.06
N LEU A 83 14.71 6.64 -8.44
CA LEU A 83 15.63 7.51 -7.71
C LEU A 83 16.31 8.54 -8.62
N LYS A 84 16.77 8.14 -9.80
CA LYS A 84 17.41 9.04 -10.78
C LYS A 84 16.45 10.12 -11.25
N GLN A 85 15.24 9.73 -11.65
CA GLN A 85 14.27 10.67 -12.23
C GLN A 85 13.56 11.54 -11.19
N SER A 86 13.55 11.16 -9.91
CA SER A 86 13.02 12.00 -8.81
C SER A 86 13.91 13.19 -8.45
N GLY A 87 15.11 13.29 -9.01
CA GLY A 87 16.04 14.38 -8.73
C GLY A 87 16.72 14.31 -7.36
N VAL A 88 16.69 13.17 -6.70
CA VAL A 88 17.40 12.93 -5.42
C VAL A 88 18.91 13.06 -5.60
N PHE A 89 19.43 12.69 -6.76
CA PHE A 89 20.85 12.82 -7.09
C PHE A 89 21.17 14.20 -7.69
N ARG A 90 22.30 14.78 -7.27
CA ARG A 90 22.82 16.01 -7.89
C ARG A 90 23.26 15.73 -9.32
N ALA A 91 23.07 16.68 -10.23
CA ALA A 91 23.35 16.55 -11.66
C ALA A 91 24.79 16.08 -12.02
N ASN A 92 25.73 16.19 -11.10
CA ASN A 92 27.15 15.80 -11.27
C ASN A 92 27.56 14.61 -10.41
N GLN A 93 26.62 13.88 -9.81
CA GLN A 93 26.93 12.71 -9.00
C GLN A 93 26.91 11.47 -9.90
N GLU A 94 28.05 10.82 -10.09
CA GLU A 94 28.09 9.48 -10.69
C GLU A 94 27.34 8.52 -9.79
N VAL A 95 26.16 8.08 -10.25
CA VAL A 95 25.35 7.11 -9.56
C VAL A 95 25.83 5.73 -9.95
N GLN A 96 26.41 5.01 -9.01
CA GLN A 96 26.74 3.60 -9.23
C GLN A 96 25.44 2.82 -9.50
N GLU A 97 25.48 1.88 -10.41
CA GLU A 97 24.36 0.93 -10.59
C GLU A 97 24.10 0.18 -9.28
N ARG A 98 22.82 -0.11 -8.99
CA ARG A 98 22.38 -0.78 -7.76
C ARG A 98 22.73 0.01 -6.50
N VAL A 99 22.32 1.28 -6.48
CA VAL A 99 22.54 2.18 -5.33
C VAL A 99 22.04 1.59 -4.01
N MET A 100 20.99 0.77 -4.08
CA MET A 100 20.40 0.13 -2.90
C MET A 100 21.16 -1.11 -2.44
N ASP A 101 21.93 -1.79 -3.29
CA ASP A 101 22.66 -3.02 -2.93
C ASP A 101 23.99 -2.66 -2.23
N SER A 102 23.92 -2.43 -0.92
CA SER A 102 25.07 -2.04 -0.10
C SER A 102 25.93 -3.21 0.40
N ASN A 103 25.40 -4.44 0.38
CA ASN A 103 26.08 -5.64 0.86
C ASN A 103 26.87 -6.30 -0.29
N ASP A 104 28.13 -6.66 -0.05
CA ASP A 104 28.99 -7.32 -1.04
C ASP A 104 28.38 -8.62 -1.57
N ILE A 105 27.66 -9.38 -0.71
CA ILE A 105 26.98 -10.62 -1.10
C ILE A 105 25.81 -10.34 -2.05
N GLU A 106 25.06 -9.27 -1.82
CA GLU A 106 23.96 -8.86 -2.70
C GLU A 106 24.48 -8.43 -4.07
N ARG A 107 25.59 -7.68 -4.10
CA ARG A 107 26.26 -7.25 -5.34
C ARG A 107 26.83 -8.44 -6.11
N GLU A 108 27.48 -9.38 -5.43
CA GLU A 108 28.07 -10.57 -6.05
C GLU A 108 27.00 -11.49 -6.65
N ARG A 109 25.91 -11.73 -5.90
CA ARG A 109 24.83 -12.63 -6.30
C ARG A 109 23.76 -11.97 -7.17
N GLY A 110 23.71 -10.63 -7.19
CA GLY A 110 22.71 -9.87 -7.95
C GLY A 110 21.29 -9.94 -7.37
N ILE A 111 21.12 -10.30 -6.08
CA ILE A 111 19.82 -10.44 -5.41
C ILE A 111 19.74 -9.54 -4.19
N THR A 112 18.55 -8.99 -3.91
CA THR A 112 18.25 -8.30 -2.66
C THR A 112 18.01 -9.33 -1.56
N ILE A 113 18.75 -9.26 -0.45
CA ILE A 113 18.63 -10.17 0.70
C ILE A 113 17.84 -9.49 1.82
N LEU A 114 18.16 -8.22 2.12
CA LEU A 114 17.51 -7.43 3.15
C LEU A 114 16.63 -6.36 2.52
N SER A 115 15.46 -6.15 3.12
CA SER A 115 14.60 -5.04 2.72
C SER A 115 15.27 -3.70 3.00
N LYS A 116 15.18 -2.78 2.06
CA LYS A 116 15.79 -1.46 2.14
C LYS A 116 14.77 -0.38 1.93
N ASN A 117 14.89 0.66 2.76
CA ASN A 117 14.01 1.81 2.70
C ASN A 117 14.71 2.95 1.97
N THR A 118 14.01 3.55 1.02
CA THR A 118 14.42 4.80 0.39
C THR A 118 13.22 5.74 0.28
N ALA A 119 13.47 7.01 0.07
CA ALA A 119 12.43 7.99 -0.13
C ALA A 119 12.75 8.89 -1.31
N ILE A 120 11.75 9.13 -2.13
CA ILE A 120 11.78 10.02 -3.27
C ILE A 120 10.74 11.11 -3.08
N THR A 121 10.95 12.26 -3.71
CA THR A 121 9.95 13.35 -3.69
C THR A 121 9.53 13.66 -5.11
N TYR A 122 8.23 13.58 -5.38
CA TYR A 122 7.68 13.88 -6.68
C TYR A 122 6.49 14.84 -6.53
N LYS A 123 6.54 16.00 -7.21
CA LYS A 123 5.50 17.06 -7.15
C LYS A 123 5.07 17.43 -5.72
N GLY A 124 5.99 17.44 -4.76
CA GLY A 124 5.71 17.76 -3.36
C GLY A 124 5.24 16.59 -2.50
N THR A 125 4.95 15.43 -3.09
CA THR A 125 4.61 14.20 -2.36
C THR A 125 5.86 13.39 -2.10
N LYS A 126 6.05 12.98 -0.84
CA LYS A 126 7.11 12.06 -0.42
C LYS A 126 6.64 10.62 -0.62
N ILE A 127 7.34 9.86 -1.45
CA ILE A 127 7.07 8.44 -1.68
C ILE A 127 8.16 7.64 -0.99
N ASN A 128 7.80 6.93 0.08
CA ASN A 128 8.68 5.98 0.74
C ASN A 128 8.58 4.65 0.01
N VAL A 129 9.71 4.18 -0.47
CA VAL A 129 9.83 2.93 -1.23
C VAL A 129 10.58 1.91 -0.41
N ILE A 130 9.97 0.76 -0.18
CA ILE A 130 10.61 -0.38 0.46
C ILE A 130 10.91 -1.43 -0.61
N ASP A 131 12.18 -1.67 -0.84
CA ASP A 131 12.65 -2.75 -1.71
C ASP A 131 12.63 -4.07 -0.93
N THR A 132 11.88 -5.07 -1.42
CA THR A 132 11.73 -6.35 -0.74
C THR A 132 12.61 -7.43 -1.37
N PRO A 133 13.07 -8.43 -0.59
CA PRO A 133 13.70 -9.61 -1.16
C PRO A 133 12.77 -10.31 -2.15
N GLY A 134 13.32 -10.73 -3.29
CA GLY A 134 12.56 -11.45 -4.33
C GLY A 134 12.50 -12.97 -4.14
N HIS A 135 13.20 -13.53 -3.16
CA HIS A 135 13.31 -14.97 -2.95
C HIS A 135 12.31 -15.48 -1.89
N ALA A 136 11.72 -16.65 -2.14
CA ALA A 136 10.70 -17.25 -1.26
C ALA A 136 11.20 -17.54 0.16
N ASP A 137 12.50 -17.75 0.35
CA ASP A 137 13.11 -18.04 1.66
C ASP A 137 12.99 -16.86 2.64
N PHE A 138 12.74 -15.65 2.13
CA PHE A 138 12.59 -14.42 2.94
C PHE A 138 11.13 -14.04 3.21
N GLY A 139 10.20 -14.99 3.17
CA GLY A 139 8.76 -14.73 3.34
C GLY A 139 8.40 -13.96 4.61
N GLY A 140 9.09 -14.21 5.72
CA GLY A 140 8.89 -13.47 6.97
C GLY A 140 9.29 -12.00 6.90
N GLU A 141 10.30 -11.66 6.11
CA GLU A 141 10.73 -10.28 5.86
C GLU A 141 9.70 -9.56 4.99
N VAL A 142 9.24 -10.22 3.94
CA VAL A 142 8.19 -9.70 3.05
C VAL A 142 6.90 -9.39 3.84
N GLU A 143 6.46 -10.30 4.72
CA GLU A 143 5.25 -10.08 5.52
C GLU A 143 5.38 -8.88 6.47
N ARG A 144 6.56 -8.65 7.06
CA ARG A 144 6.81 -7.46 7.89
C ARG A 144 6.72 -6.18 7.07
N VAL A 145 7.33 -6.16 5.90
CA VAL A 145 7.33 -5.01 4.99
C VAL A 145 5.91 -4.67 4.56
N LEU A 146 5.11 -5.66 4.16
CA LEU A 146 3.73 -5.44 3.71
C LEU A 146 2.84 -4.82 4.79
N LYS A 147 3.13 -5.04 6.08
CA LYS A 147 2.41 -4.39 7.20
C LYS A 147 2.76 -2.91 7.41
N MET A 148 3.82 -2.41 6.77
CA MET A 148 4.30 -1.03 6.93
C MET A 148 3.90 -0.12 5.77
N VAL A 149 3.30 -0.67 4.71
CA VAL A 149 2.99 0.07 3.48
C VAL A 149 1.49 0.22 3.27
N ASN A 150 1.14 1.19 2.42
CA ASN A 150 -0.24 1.48 2.04
C ASN A 150 -0.61 0.89 0.67
N GLY A 151 0.36 0.36 -0.07
CA GLY A 151 0.14 -0.31 -1.34
C GLY A 151 1.41 -0.95 -1.88
N VAL A 152 1.26 -1.67 -2.97
CA VAL A 152 2.30 -2.52 -3.54
C VAL A 152 2.45 -2.28 -5.04
N ILE A 153 3.69 -2.28 -5.52
CA ILE A 153 3.99 -2.38 -6.94
C ILE A 153 4.47 -3.80 -7.21
N LEU A 154 3.71 -4.55 -8.01
CA LEU A 154 4.07 -5.87 -8.50
C LEU A 154 4.80 -5.73 -9.83
N VAL A 155 6.10 -6.03 -9.84
CA VAL A 155 6.90 -5.99 -11.08
C VAL A 155 6.97 -7.38 -11.69
N VAL A 156 6.53 -7.50 -12.93
CA VAL A 156 6.52 -8.74 -13.70
C VAL A 156 7.30 -8.54 -14.99
N ASP A 157 8.16 -9.49 -15.34
CA ASP A 157 8.86 -9.47 -16.63
C ASP A 157 7.87 -9.74 -17.77
N ALA A 158 7.82 -8.86 -18.77
CA ALA A 158 6.89 -8.95 -19.90
C ALA A 158 7.13 -10.16 -20.83
N PHE A 159 8.25 -10.88 -20.66
CA PHE A 159 8.54 -12.12 -21.39
C PHE A 159 8.30 -13.37 -20.52
N GLU A 160 8.87 -13.40 -19.31
CA GLU A 160 8.79 -14.56 -18.42
C GLU A 160 7.38 -14.75 -17.84
N GLY A 161 6.67 -13.64 -17.59
CA GLY A 161 5.33 -13.67 -17.02
C GLY A 161 5.32 -13.98 -15.52
N VAL A 162 4.25 -14.62 -15.05
CA VAL A 162 4.03 -14.91 -13.64
C VAL A 162 4.88 -16.09 -13.17
N MET A 163 5.61 -15.91 -12.07
CA MET A 163 6.46 -16.93 -11.46
C MET A 163 5.90 -17.41 -10.10
N PRO A 164 6.20 -18.66 -9.67
CA PRO A 164 5.64 -19.21 -8.41
C PRO A 164 5.88 -18.37 -7.17
N GLN A 165 7.01 -17.66 -7.09
CA GLN A 165 7.35 -16.79 -5.96
C GLN A 165 6.47 -15.52 -5.94
N THR A 166 6.06 -15.04 -7.11
CA THR A 166 5.12 -13.93 -7.26
C THR A 166 3.78 -14.25 -6.61
N LYS A 167 3.29 -15.49 -6.77
CA LYS A 167 2.05 -15.99 -6.19
C LYS A 167 2.02 -15.84 -4.67
N PHE A 168 3.10 -16.24 -3.99
CA PHE A 168 3.18 -16.16 -2.52
C PHE A 168 3.11 -14.72 -2.01
N VAL A 169 3.89 -13.82 -2.62
CA VAL A 169 3.96 -12.42 -2.15
C VAL A 169 2.68 -11.67 -2.48
N LEU A 170 2.12 -11.90 -3.66
CA LEU A 170 0.84 -11.31 -4.05
C LEU A 170 -0.30 -11.79 -3.13
N MET A 171 -0.37 -13.09 -2.82
CA MET A 171 -1.34 -13.62 -1.86
C MET A 171 -1.29 -12.86 -0.52
N LYS A 172 -0.09 -12.61 0.01
CA LYS A 172 0.07 -11.84 1.25
C LYS A 172 -0.38 -10.38 1.14
N ALA A 173 -0.15 -9.75 0.01
CA ALA A 173 -0.63 -8.39 -0.24
C ALA A 173 -2.17 -8.33 -0.32
N LEU A 174 -2.79 -9.30 -1.01
CA LEU A 174 -4.25 -9.41 -1.13
C LEU A 174 -4.92 -9.74 0.22
N GLU A 175 -4.34 -10.64 1.03
CA GLU A 175 -4.81 -10.94 2.40
C GLU A 175 -4.84 -9.67 3.29
N LEU A 176 -3.90 -8.77 3.10
CA LEU A 176 -3.83 -7.48 3.80
C LEU A 176 -4.70 -6.39 3.16
N SER A 177 -5.43 -6.72 2.09
CA SER A 177 -6.25 -5.77 1.31
C SER A 177 -5.45 -4.56 0.81
N LEU A 178 -4.17 -4.75 0.49
CA LEU A 178 -3.34 -3.69 -0.07
C LEU A 178 -3.67 -3.48 -1.54
N PRO A 179 -3.86 -2.23 -2.01
CA PRO A 179 -3.96 -1.93 -3.42
C PRO A 179 -2.66 -2.29 -4.15
N VAL A 180 -2.79 -2.91 -5.31
CA VAL A 180 -1.68 -3.41 -6.12
C VAL A 180 -1.63 -2.64 -7.44
N ILE A 181 -0.47 -2.10 -7.79
CA ILE A 181 -0.16 -1.58 -9.11
C ILE A 181 0.68 -2.64 -9.82
N VAL A 182 0.26 -3.09 -11.00
CA VAL A 182 1.02 -4.05 -11.79
C VAL A 182 1.90 -3.32 -12.79
N CYS A 183 3.22 -3.56 -12.72
CA CYS A 183 4.20 -2.97 -13.63
C CYS A 183 4.85 -4.08 -14.46
N LEU A 184 4.44 -4.21 -15.72
CA LEU A 184 5.07 -5.10 -16.69
C LEU A 184 6.37 -4.48 -17.19
N ASN A 185 7.48 -4.99 -16.70
CA ASN A 185 8.81 -4.48 -17.01
C ASN A 185 9.44 -5.22 -18.19
N LYS A 186 10.48 -4.63 -18.77
CA LYS A 186 11.25 -5.15 -19.90
C LYS A 186 10.43 -5.29 -21.21
N VAL A 187 9.46 -4.40 -21.41
CA VAL A 187 8.67 -4.34 -22.64
C VAL A 187 9.49 -3.92 -23.86
N ASP A 188 10.73 -3.50 -23.65
CA ASP A 188 11.72 -3.20 -24.71
C ASP A 188 12.30 -4.45 -25.39
N ARG A 189 12.13 -5.64 -24.79
CA ARG A 189 12.64 -6.90 -25.35
C ARG A 189 11.83 -7.31 -26.60
N PRO A 190 12.49 -7.82 -27.65
CA PRO A 190 11.80 -8.30 -28.85
C PRO A 190 10.82 -9.45 -28.57
N GLU A 191 11.11 -10.26 -27.57
CA GLU A 191 10.30 -11.43 -27.17
C GLU A 191 9.20 -11.08 -26.14
N ALA A 192 9.06 -9.80 -25.79
CA ALA A 192 8.04 -9.37 -24.84
C ALA A 192 6.62 -9.65 -25.37
N ARG A 193 5.78 -10.21 -24.49
CA ARG A 193 4.38 -10.57 -24.78
C ARG A 193 3.42 -9.92 -23.77
N PRO A 194 3.39 -8.59 -23.69
CA PRO A 194 2.72 -7.88 -22.61
C PRO A 194 1.21 -8.19 -22.49
N ASN A 195 0.50 -8.40 -23.59
CA ASN A 195 -0.93 -8.74 -23.55
C ASN A 195 -1.17 -10.09 -22.87
N GLU A 196 -0.39 -11.12 -23.24
CA GLU A 196 -0.50 -12.45 -22.64
C GLU A 196 -0.14 -12.42 -21.16
N VAL A 197 0.87 -11.63 -20.78
CA VAL A 197 1.28 -11.50 -19.37
C VAL A 197 0.24 -10.75 -18.54
N VAL A 198 -0.50 -9.79 -19.10
CA VAL A 198 -1.66 -9.19 -18.44
C VAL A 198 -2.69 -10.26 -18.10
N ASP A 199 -3.04 -11.12 -19.06
CA ASP A 199 -4.00 -12.20 -18.85
C ASP A 199 -3.49 -13.19 -17.79
N GLU A 200 -2.22 -13.59 -17.81
CA GLU A 200 -1.59 -14.45 -16.79
C GLU A 200 -1.66 -13.83 -15.38
N VAL A 201 -1.44 -12.52 -15.26
CA VAL A 201 -1.55 -11.81 -13.98
C VAL A 201 -2.98 -11.79 -13.48
N LEU A 202 -3.96 -11.51 -14.35
CA LEU A 202 -5.39 -11.53 -13.99
C LEU A 202 -5.85 -12.93 -13.59
N GLU A 203 -5.41 -13.98 -14.30
CA GLU A 203 -5.65 -15.37 -13.91
C GLU A 203 -5.08 -15.68 -12.52
N LEU A 204 -3.85 -15.18 -12.23
CA LEU A 204 -3.26 -15.34 -10.90
C LEU A 204 -4.08 -14.64 -9.81
N PHE A 205 -4.60 -13.44 -10.05
CA PHE A 205 -5.47 -12.74 -9.11
C PHE A 205 -6.75 -13.54 -8.84
N MET A 206 -7.38 -14.08 -9.89
CA MET A 206 -8.56 -14.93 -9.77
C MET A 206 -8.25 -16.24 -9.00
N ASP A 207 -7.11 -16.86 -9.26
CA ASP A 207 -6.64 -18.06 -8.53
C ASP A 207 -6.40 -17.80 -7.03
N LEU A 208 -6.17 -16.55 -6.66
CA LEU A 208 -5.97 -16.10 -5.28
C LEU A 208 -7.24 -15.53 -4.64
N ASP A 209 -8.41 -15.76 -5.24
CA ASP A 209 -9.71 -15.27 -4.76
C ASP A 209 -9.74 -13.73 -4.56
N ALA A 210 -9.07 -12.97 -5.42
CA ALA A 210 -9.07 -11.51 -5.38
C ALA A 210 -10.50 -10.96 -5.58
N SER A 211 -10.83 -9.88 -4.87
CA SER A 211 -12.10 -9.19 -5.03
C SER A 211 -12.17 -8.41 -6.35
N ASP A 212 -13.38 -8.07 -6.81
CA ASP A 212 -13.57 -7.25 -8.01
C ASP A 212 -12.80 -5.93 -7.95
N GLU A 213 -12.72 -5.31 -6.76
CA GLU A 213 -11.95 -4.09 -6.52
C GLU A 213 -10.44 -4.30 -6.68
N GLN A 214 -9.93 -5.48 -6.31
CA GLN A 214 -8.52 -5.85 -6.46
C GLN A 214 -8.18 -6.23 -7.90
N LEU A 215 -9.14 -6.78 -8.65
CA LEU A 215 -9.01 -7.07 -10.08
C LEU A 215 -8.99 -5.80 -10.95
N ASP A 216 -9.63 -4.71 -10.51
CA ASP A 216 -9.60 -3.40 -11.16
C ASP A 216 -8.31 -2.62 -10.83
N CYS A 217 -7.17 -3.32 -10.83
CA CYS A 217 -5.87 -2.73 -10.54
C CYS A 217 -5.25 -2.10 -11.80
N PRO A 218 -4.50 -0.98 -11.65
CA PRO A 218 -3.83 -0.35 -12.78
C PRO A 218 -2.64 -1.18 -13.28
N PHE A 219 -2.57 -1.32 -14.61
CA PHE A 219 -1.44 -1.90 -15.30
C PHE A 219 -0.57 -0.80 -15.93
N LEU A 220 0.73 -0.97 -15.83
CA LEU A 220 1.74 -0.10 -16.44
C LEU A 220 2.75 -0.95 -17.21
N PHE A 221 3.23 -0.42 -18.32
CA PHE A 221 4.20 -1.07 -19.20
C PHE A 221 5.49 -0.27 -19.19
N ALA A 222 6.59 -0.89 -18.74
CA ALA A 222 7.83 -0.17 -18.46
C ALA A 222 9.06 -0.86 -19.05
N SER A 223 10.07 -0.05 -19.35
CA SER A 223 11.46 -0.47 -19.46
C SER A 223 12.26 0.30 -18.41
N ALA A 224 12.54 -0.36 -17.29
CA ALA A 224 13.36 0.21 -16.23
C ALA A 224 14.77 0.53 -16.71
N ARG A 225 15.30 -0.26 -17.68
CA ARG A 225 16.61 -0.02 -18.30
C ARG A 225 16.63 1.25 -19.13
N ASP A 226 15.61 1.47 -19.92
CA ASP A 226 15.52 2.62 -20.84
C ASP A 226 14.83 3.83 -20.18
N GLY A 227 14.36 3.69 -18.93
CA GLY A 227 13.89 4.79 -18.09
C GLY A 227 12.50 5.33 -18.44
N TYR A 228 11.57 4.50 -18.94
CA TYR A 228 10.21 4.94 -19.27
C TYR A 228 9.13 3.98 -18.75
N ALA A 229 7.93 4.53 -18.55
CA ALA A 229 6.71 3.79 -18.32
C ALA A 229 5.56 4.41 -19.13
N VAL A 230 4.59 3.57 -19.49
CA VAL A 230 3.35 4.02 -20.18
C VAL A 230 2.14 3.29 -19.58
N ARG A 231 0.96 3.89 -19.72
CA ARG A 231 -0.31 3.32 -19.21
C ARG A 231 -0.95 2.36 -20.18
N GLU A 232 -0.73 2.53 -21.47
CA GLU A 232 -1.31 1.70 -22.53
C GLU A 232 -0.23 1.12 -23.44
N ILE A 233 -0.45 -0.09 -23.92
CA ILE A 233 0.48 -0.76 -24.85
C ILE A 233 0.67 0.03 -26.14
N GLY A 234 -0.40 0.69 -26.62
CA GLY A 234 -0.35 1.54 -27.80
C GLY A 234 0.65 2.69 -27.71
N ASP A 235 0.88 3.18 -26.51
CA ASP A 235 1.82 4.27 -26.21
C ASP A 235 3.29 3.84 -26.31
N LEU A 236 3.59 2.55 -26.28
CA LEU A 236 4.94 2.02 -26.45
C LEU A 236 5.60 2.44 -27.77
N VAL A 237 4.83 2.83 -28.77
CA VAL A 237 5.36 3.26 -30.06
C VAL A 237 5.77 4.74 -30.05
N ASN A 238 4.98 5.61 -29.38
CA ASN A 238 5.08 7.06 -29.56
C ASN A 238 5.31 7.88 -28.27
N ASN A 239 5.13 7.31 -27.09
CA ASN A 239 5.09 8.04 -25.81
C ASN A 239 6.14 7.62 -24.80
N LYS A 240 7.25 7.02 -25.22
CA LYS A 240 8.36 6.63 -24.36
C LYS A 240 9.15 7.86 -23.90
N LYS A 241 8.86 8.39 -22.73
CA LYS A 241 9.53 9.61 -22.24
C LYS A 241 10.31 9.37 -20.95
N ASP A 242 9.59 9.04 -19.89
CA ASP A 242 10.10 8.97 -18.52
C ASP A 242 9.19 8.09 -17.64
N MET A 243 9.48 8.03 -16.34
CA MET A 243 8.69 7.30 -15.34
C MET A 243 7.51 8.09 -14.78
N THR A 244 7.18 9.25 -15.33
CA THR A 244 6.04 10.09 -14.87
C THR A 244 4.74 9.30 -14.75
N PRO A 245 4.32 8.44 -15.70
CA PRO A 245 3.10 7.66 -15.55
C PRO A 245 3.08 6.77 -14.31
N LEU A 246 4.22 6.19 -13.92
CA LEU A 246 4.33 5.37 -12.71
C LEU A 246 4.22 6.23 -11.45
N PHE A 247 4.92 7.37 -11.38
CA PHE A 247 4.82 8.30 -10.25
C PHE A 247 3.39 8.79 -10.03
N GLU A 248 2.71 9.19 -11.11
CA GLU A 248 1.33 9.68 -11.03
C GLU A 248 0.38 8.57 -10.59
N THR A 249 0.51 7.36 -11.14
CA THR A 249 -0.31 6.22 -10.71
C THR A 249 -0.10 5.87 -9.24
N ILE A 250 1.12 5.96 -8.71
CA ILE A 250 1.39 5.77 -7.28
C ILE A 250 0.63 6.80 -6.43
N ILE A 251 0.68 8.08 -6.81
CA ILE A 251 0.02 9.15 -6.05
C ILE A 251 -1.50 9.03 -6.11
N ASP A 252 -2.04 8.70 -7.27
CA ASP A 252 -3.48 8.67 -7.52
C ASP A 252 -4.14 7.42 -6.94
N TYR A 253 -3.48 6.27 -7.02
CA TYR A 253 -4.07 4.98 -6.69
C TYR A 253 -3.76 4.51 -5.27
N ILE A 254 -2.53 4.74 -4.77
CA ILE A 254 -2.16 4.30 -3.41
C ILE A 254 -2.70 5.31 -2.38
N PRO A 255 -3.45 4.85 -1.36
CA PRO A 255 -3.99 5.75 -0.33
C PRO A 255 -2.89 6.37 0.53
N ALA A 256 -3.14 7.60 0.95
CA ALA A 256 -2.30 8.30 1.92
C ALA A 256 -2.36 7.61 3.29
N PRO A 257 -1.26 7.55 4.04
CA PRO A 257 -1.27 7.01 5.39
C PRO A 257 -2.13 7.86 6.33
N GLU A 258 -2.85 7.19 7.22
CA GLU A 258 -3.71 7.81 8.22
C GLU A 258 -3.07 7.69 9.61
N GLY A 259 -3.16 8.75 10.40
CA GLY A 259 -2.65 8.77 11.77
C GLY A 259 -3.38 9.78 12.63
N ASP A 260 -3.30 9.58 13.93
CA ASP A 260 -3.79 10.55 14.93
C ASP A 260 -2.59 11.39 15.40
N PRO A 261 -2.53 12.71 15.06
CA PRO A 261 -1.41 13.56 15.44
C PRO A 261 -1.34 13.83 16.95
N ASP A 262 -2.44 13.66 17.67
CA ASP A 262 -2.54 13.90 19.11
C ASP A 262 -2.29 12.62 19.94
N ALA A 263 -2.16 11.46 19.28
CA ALA A 263 -1.84 10.21 19.95
C ALA A 263 -0.39 10.18 20.45
N ASN A 264 -0.14 9.35 21.46
CA ASN A 264 1.23 9.09 21.92
C ASN A 264 2.09 8.53 20.80
N THR A 265 3.34 8.98 20.71
CA THR A 265 4.30 8.48 19.73
C THR A 265 4.47 6.96 19.84
N GLN A 266 4.25 6.27 18.73
CA GLN A 266 4.48 4.84 18.58
C GLN A 266 5.54 4.61 17.50
N VAL A 267 6.52 3.77 17.79
CA VAL A 267 7.59 3.40 16.86
C VAL A 267 7.63 1.89 16.74
N LEU A 268 7.41 1.38 15.53
CA LEU A 268 7.61 -0.02 15.21
C LEU A 268 9.02 -0.20 14.66
N ILE A 269 9.88 -0.90 15.41
CA ILE A 269 11.22 -1.26 14.93
C ILE A 269 11.09 -2.54 14.11
N SER A 270 11.32 -2.43 12.79
CA SER A 270 11.23 -3.55 11.85
C SER A 270 12.55 -4.29 11.69
N THR A 271 13.68 -3.57 11.76
CA THR A 271 15.01 -4.15 11.66
C THR A 271 16.00 -3.41 12.54
N ILE A 272 17.14 -4.03 12.80
CA ILE A 272 18.20 -3.45 13.62
C ILE A 272 19.47 -3.40 12.79
N ASP A 273 20.08 -2.22 12.73
CA ASP A 273 21.39 -1.99 12.16
C ASP A 273 22.39 -1.65 13.26
N TYR A 274 23.69 -1.63 12.94
CA TYR A 274 24.77 -1.31 13.85
C TYR A 274 25.76 -0.34 13.21
N ASN A 275 26.09 0.69 13.95
CA ASN A 275 27.14 1.63 13.57
C ASN A 275 28.13 1.77 14.74
N GLU A 276 29.43 1.81 14.42
CA GLU A 276 30.49 1.87 15.45
C GLU A 276 30.41 3.13 16.33
N TYR A 277 29.86 4.23 15.82
CA TYR A 277 29.78 5.51 16.53
C TYR A 277 28.53 5.65 17.42
N VAL A 278 27.37 5.15 16.93
CA VAL A 278 26.08 5.31 17.61
C VAL A 278 25.54 4.01 18.20
N GLY A 279 26.18 2.88 17.93
CA GLY A 279 25.77 1.56 18.42
C GLY A 279 24.61 0.99 17.60
N ARG A 280 23.63 0.38 18.29
CA ARG A 280 22.46 -0.24 17.64
C ARG A 280 21.48 0.83 17.18
N ILE A 281 21.04 0.71 15.93
CA ILE A 281 20.06 1.60 15.28
C ILE A 281 18.82 0.78 15.00
N GLY A 282 17.68 1.22 15.53
CA GLY A 282 16.37 0.66 15.15
C GLY A 282 15.85 1.35 13.88
N ILE A 283 15.46 0.57 12.88
CA ILE A 283 14.90 1.02 11.62
C ILE A 283 13.44 0.54 11.56
#